data_5c2cfbaf3e651f675340c8bdd697f693
#
_entry.id   5c2cfbaf3e651f675340c8bdd697f693
#
_cell.length_a   1.000
_cell.length_b   1.000
_cell.length_c   1.000
_cell.angle_alpha   90.00
_cell.angle_beta   90.00
_cell.angle_gamma   90.00
#
_symmetry.space_group_name_H-M   'P 1'
#
loop_
_entity.id
_entity.type
_entity.pdbx_description
1 polymer ?
#
loop_
_entity_poly.entity_id
_entity_poly.type
_entity_poly.pdbx_seq_one_letter_code
_entity_poly.pdbx_strand_id
1 'polypeptide(L)'
;KMTNTRDLGGYETQEGYYTKSHHYIRASSPANATEGDLKKLYDYGVRVTIDLRSDFEKEAQPSPFKDYRDVENIEINLMDDAVVKVVPKEVKEYKDLGGVYIYMLEAHQKQIKAVFDIFKDHLYEGVLFHCSAGKDRTGIISALLLELAGCHDHDIVKDYSESYANNHEIIEALKEMMDEETESYLTSSPRYMMIFLDYLREHYGSAKAYLYHIGMSEEDIEDIKQSFII
;
A
#
# COMPACT_ATOMS: atom_id res chain seq x y z
N LYS A 1 -2.90 17.81 -7.02
CA LYS A 1 -1.58 17.45 -6.44
C LYS A 1 -1.74 16.10 -5.72
N MET A 2 -0.94 15.12 -6.09
CA MET A 2 -0.83 13.86 -5.35
C MET A 2 0.09 14.06 -4.15
N THR A 3 -0.34 13.61 -2.99
CA THR A 3 0.50 13.59 -1.78
C THR A 3 1.04 12.19 -1.52
N ASN A 4 1.91 12.04 -0.56
CA ASN A 4 2.41 10.74 -0.09
C ASN A 4 2.92 9.82 -1.22
N THR A 5 3.40 10.42 -2.33
CA THR A 5 3.90 9.71 -3.51
C THR A 5 5.40 9.51 -3.38
N ARG A 6 5.86 8.26 -3.44
CA ARG A 6 7.28 7.89 -3.38
C ARG A 6 7.56 6.51 -3.98
N ASP A 7 8.79 6.34 -4.40
CA ASP A 7 9.34 5.07 -4.86
C ASP A 7 9.71 4.19 -3.66
N LEU A 8 9.52 2.89 -3.78
CA LEU A 8 9.98 1.89 -2.82
C LEU A 8 11.41 1.37 -3.14
N GLY A 9 12.10 2.02 -4.08
CA GLY A 9 13.48 1.72 -4.41
C GLY A 9 14.49 2.37 -3.47
N GLY A 10 15.69 1.78 -3.39
CA GLY A 10 16.83 2.31 -2.62
C GLY A 10 16.92 1.84 -1.17
N TYR A 11 16.05 0.95 -0.70
CA TYR A 11 16.16 0.33 0.61
C TYR A 11 17.17 -0.84 0.57
N GLU A 12 18.05 -0.89 1.53
CA GLU A 12 19.01 -2.00 1.68
C GLU A 12 18.33 -3.25 2.25
N THR A 13 18.64 -4.41 1.69
CA THR A 13 18.17 -5.70 2.18
C THR A 13 19.16 -6.31 3.16
N GLN A 14 18.70 -7.23 4.00
CA GLN A 14 19.57 -7.98 4.94
C GLN A 14 20.65 -8.80 4.23
N GLU A 15 20.47 -9.10 2.96
CA GLU A 15 21.43 -9.85 2.13
C GLU A 15 22.42 -8.91 1.39
N GLY A 16 22.30 -7.58 1.55
CA GLY A 16 23.17 -6.58 0.94
C GLY A 16 22.79 -6.16 -0.48
N TYR A 17 21.61 -6.52 -0.94
CA TYR A 17 20.99 -5.99 -2.16
C TYR A 17 20.27 -4.68 -1.87
N TYR A 18 19.78 -4.02 -2.92
CA TYR A 18 18.93 -2.84 -2.80
C TYR A 18 17.62 -3.04 -3.55
N THR A 19 16.53 -2.46 -3.05
CA THR A 19 15.28 -2.41 -3.80
C THR A 19 15.45 -1.51 -5.02
N LYS A 20 14.87 -1.95 -6.14
CA LYS A 20 15.01 -1.31 -7.45
C LYS A 20 14.09 -0.11 -7.57
N SER A 21 14.65 1.04 -7.94
CA SER A 21 13.86 2.24 -8.26
C SER A 21 13.11 2.10 -9.59
N HIS A 22 12.08 2.92 -9.79
CA HIS A 22 11.21 2.94 -10.97
C HIS A 22 10.37 1.66 -11.14
N HIS A 23 10.23 0.87 -10.07
CA HIS A 23 9.51 -0.40 -10.11
C HIS A 23 8.20 -0.36 -9.35
N TYR A 24 8.24 -0.15 -8.03
CA TYR A 24 7.04 -0.02 -7.21
C TYR A 24 6.94 1.36 -6.59
N ILE A 25 5.88 2.08 -6.93
CA ILE A 25 5.60 3.44 -6.49
C ILE A 25 4.31 3.43 -5.66
N ARG A 26 4.37 3.96 -4.45
CA ARG A 26 3.18 4.15 -3.61
C ARG A 26 2.71 5.59 -3.64
N ALA A 27 1.38 5.82 -3.51
CA ALA A 27 0.81 7.17 -3.54
C ALA A 27 -0.51 7.28 -2.78
N SER A 28 -0.95 8.53 -2.54
CA SER A 28 -2.35 8.85 -2.26
C SER A 28 -3.17 8.80 -3.55
N SER A 29 -4.50 8.96 -3.44
CA SER A 29 -5.39 9.02 -4.59
C SER A 29 -4.94 10.04 -5.63
N PRO A 30 -4.88 9.67 -6.91
CA PRO A 30 -4.56 10.57 -8.01
C PRO A 30 -5.74 11.44 -8.45
N ALA A 31 -6.91 11.36 -7.82
CA ALA A 31 -8.13 12.05 -8.25
C ALA A 31 -7.94 13.57 -8.48
N ASN A 32 -7.04 14.20 -7.73
CA ASN A 32 -6.68 15.62 -7.86
C ASN A 32 -5.33 15.84 -8.57
N ALA A 33 -4.82 14.84 -9.30
CA ALA A 33 -3.60 14.97 -10.06
C ALA A 33 -3.83 15.91 -11.27
N THR A 34 -2.83 16.74 -11.54
CA THR A 34 -2.80 17.54 -12.77
C THR A 34 -2.27 16.71 -13.92
N GLU A 35 -2.53 17.13 -15.16
CA GLU A 35 -1.92 16.52 -16.35
C GLU A 35 -0.39 16.47 -16.24
N GLY A 36 0.23 17.50 -15.63
CA GLY A 36 1.65 17.52 -15.37
C GLY A 36 2.12 16.47 -14.34
N ASP A 37 1.28 16.15 -13.35
CA ASP A 37 1.59 15.08 -12.38
C ASP A 37 1.52 13.71 -13.06
N LEU A 38 0.48 13.46 -13.86
CA LEU A 38 0.32 12.22 -14.62
C LEU A 38 1.48 12.03 -15.60
N LYS A 39 1.86 13.09 -16.32
CA LYS A 39 3.00 13.05 -17.24
C LYS A 39 4.30 12.71 -16.52
N LYS A 40 4.57 13.29 -15.35
CA LYS A 40 5.78 12.99 -14.57
C LYS A 40 5.84 11.51 -14.17
N LEU A 41 4.73 10.95 -13.71
CA LEU A 41 4.65 9.53 -13.33
C LEU A 41 4.84 8.62 -14.54
N TYR A 42 4.23 8.97 -15.67
CA TYR A 42 4.42 8.25 -16.92
C TYR A 42 5.88 8.29 -17.41
N ASP A 43 6.50 9.47 -17.38
CA ASP A 43 7.91 9.65 -17.76
C ASP A 43 8.86 8.96 -16.76
N TYR A 44 8.43 8.80 -15.49
CA TYR A 44 9.15 8.05 -14.46
C TYR A 44 9.11 6.54 -14.68
N GLY A 45 8.23 6.05 -15.54
CA GLY A 45 8.13 4.64 -15.91
C GLY A 45 6.82 3.97 -15.50
N VAL A 46 5.86 4.66 -14.89
CA VAL A 46 4.56 4.09 -14.54
C VAL A 46 3.82 3.66 -15.81
N ARG A 47 3.44 2.37 -15.85
CA ARG A 47 2.63 1.78 -16.92
C ARG A 47 1.39 1.07 -16.38
N VAL A 48 1.40 0.73 -15.10
CA VAL A 48 0.29 0.09 -14.41
C VAL A 48 -0.05 0.89 -13.17
N THR A 49 -1.35 1.06 -12.91
CA THR A 49 -1.85 1.62 -11.65
C THR A 49 -2.82 0.64 -10.99
N ILE A 50 -2.70 0.48 -9.67
CA ILE A 50 -3.59 -0.36 -8.88
C ILE A 50 -4.34 0.55 -7.89
N ASP A 51 -5.65 0.68 -8.08
CA ASP A 51 -6.52 1.45 -7.20
C ASP A 51 -7.11 0.54 -6.12
N LEU A 52 -6.63 0.67 -4.89
CA LEU A 52 -7.02 -0.14 -3.73
C LEU A 52 -8.27 0.39 -3.01
N ARG A 53 -8.89 1.45 -3.52
CA ARG A 53 -10.05 2.10 -2.90
C ARG A 53 -11.32 1.26 -3.05
N SER A 54 -12.27 1.51 -2.16
CA SER A 54 -13.61 0.97 -2.26
C SER A 54 -14.36 1.52 -3.48
N ASP A 55 -15.41 0.82 -3.90
CA ASP A 55 -16.21 1.25 -5.05
C ASP A 55 -16.84 2.61 -4.80
N PHE A 56 -17.31 2.86 -3.57
CA PHE A 56 -17.84 4.16 -3.17
C PHE A 56 -16.80 5.30 -3.31
N GLU A 57 -15.55 5.08 -2.89
CA GLU A 57 -14.49 6.08 -3.02
C GLU A 57 -14.13 6.35 -4.49
N LYS A 58 -14.14 5.32 -5.33
CA LYS A 58 -13.85 5.41 -6.78
C LYS A 58 -14.96 6.13 -7.55
N GLU A 59 -16.23 5.85 -7.22
CA GLU A 59 -17.37 6.54 -7.81
C GLU A 59 -17.38 8.03 -7.44
N ALA A 60 -17.08 8.36 -6.18
CA ALA A 60 -17.01 9.74 -5.70
C ALA A 60 -15.87 10.54 -6.31
N GLN A 61 -14.73 9.89 -6.53
CA GLN A 61 -13.49 10.49 -7.04
C GLN A 61 -12.78 9.56 -8.03
N PRO A 62 -13.18 9.51 -9.30
CA PRO A 62 -12.59 8.65 -10.31
C PRO A 62 -11.08 8.89 -10.50
N SER A 63 -10.33 7.82 -10.79
CA SER A 63 -8.92 7.93 -11.11
C SER A 63 -8.72 8.51 -12.52
N PRO A 64 -7.89 9.55 -12.69
CA PRO A 64 -7.57 10.08 -14.02
C PRO A 64 -6.68 9.15 -14.84
N PHE A 65 -6.10 8.11 -14.24
CA PHE A 65 -5.33 7.10 -14.98
C PHE A 65 -6.20 6.16 -15.81
N LYS A 66 -7.51 6.11 -15.54
CA LYS A 66 -8.44 5.20 -16.24
C LYS A 66 -8.44 5.37 -17.77
N ASP A 67 -8.17 6.59 -18.23
CA ASP A 67 -8.15 6.93 -19.65
C ASP A 67 -6.82 7.62 -20.05
N TYR A 68 -5.75 7.43 -19.25
CA TYR A 68 -4.48 8.12 -19.47
C TYR A 68 -3.52 7.26 -20.29
N ARG A 69 -3.40 7.58 -21.58
CA ARG A 69 -2.46 6.95 -22.53
C ARG A 69 -2.60 5.42 -22.54
N ASP A 70 -1.46 4.71 -22.51
CA ASP A 70 -1.32 3.27 -22.43
C ASP A 70 -1.09 2.76 -21.00
N VAL A 71 -1.46 3.56 -19.99
CA VAL A 71 -1.41 3.12 -18.59
C VAL A 71 -2.59 2.21 -18.30
N GLU A 72 -2.30 0.98 -17.89
CA GLU A 72 -3.32 0.05 -17.42
C GLU A 72 -3.78 0.44 -16.02
N ASN A 73 -5.08 0.73 -15.84
CA ASN A 73 -5.65 1.05 -14.54
C ASN A 73 -6.49 -0.12 -14.03
N ILE A 74 -6.02 -0.76 -12.97
CA ILE A 74 -6.62 -1.94 -12.37
C ILE A 74 -7.24 -1.56 -11.02
N GLU A 75 -8.46 -2.00 -10.77
CA GLU A 75 -9.20 -1.69 -9.56
C GLU A 75 -9.34 -2.95 -8.70
N ILE A 76 -8.80 -2.89 -7.47
CA ILE A 76 -8.93 -3.95 -6.46
C ILE A 76 -9.40 -3.32 -5.16
N ASN A 77 -10.64 -3.59 -4.78
CA ASN A 77 -11.18 -3.11 -3.51
C ASN A 77 -10.55 -3.89 -2.34
N LEU A 78 -9.56 -3.30 -1.68
CA LEU A 78 -8.86 -3.89 -0.52
C LEU A 78 -9.54 -3.58 0.82
N MET A 79 -10.74 -3.02 0.83
CA MET A 79 -11.50 -2.74 2.05
C MET A 79 -12.98 -2.64 1.72
N ASP A 80 -13.81 -3.42 2.38
CA ASP A 80 -15.25 -3.35 2.23
C ASP A 80 -15.80 -1.95 2.54
N ASP A 81 -16.78 -1.47 1.77
CA ASP A 81 -17.45 -0.20 1.99
C ASP A 81 -18.02 -0.06 3.41
N ALA A 82 -18.34 -1.17 4.05
CA ALA A 82 -18.80 -1.22 5.44
C ALA A 82 -17.71 -0.76 6.43
N VAL A 83 -16.44 -1.03 6.15
CA VAL A 83 -15.31 -0.62 7.01
C VAL A 83 -14.96 0.86 6.81
N VAL A 84 -15.18 1.40 5.61
CA VAL A 84 -15.00 2.84 5.34
C VAL A 84 -16.05 3.68 6.06
N LYS A 85 -17.26 3.13 6.25
CA LYS A 85 -18.40 3.84 6.87
C LYS A 85 -18.60 3.55 8.35
N VAL A 86 -18.28 2.35 8.78
CA VAL A 86 -18.46 1.89 10.19
C VAL A 86 -17.35 0.90 10.49
N VAL A 87 -16.48 1.23 11.44
CA VAL A 87 -15.49 0.26 11.94
C VAL A 87 -16.25 -1.01 12.40
N PRO A 88 -16.07 -2.17 11.75
CA PRO A 88 -16.77 -3.41 12.09
C PRO A 88 -16.59 -3.75 13.57
N LYS A 89 -17.55 -4.48 14.16
CA LYS A 89 -17.44 -4.93 15.56
C LYS A 89 -16.14 -5.71 15.81
N GLU A 90 -15.72 -6.51 14.84
CA GLU A 90 -14.48 -7.28 14.87
C GLU A 90 -13.23 -6.37 14.95
N VAL A 91 -13.27 -5.21 14.28
CA VAL A 91 -12.19 -4.21 14.35
C VAL A 91 -12.24 -3.41 15.64
N LYS A 92 -13.41 -3.28 16.29
CA LYS A 92 -13.52 -2.64 17.61
C LYS A 92 -12.84 -3.43 18.73
N GLU A 93 -12.59 -4.71 18.55
CA GLU A 93 -11.74 -5.49 19.45
C GLU A 93 -10.26 -5.11 19.31
N TYR A 94 -9.85 -4.62 18.15
CA TYR A 94 -8.54 -4.07 17.88
C TYR A 94 -8.56 -2.56 18.24
N LYS A 95 -7.99 -2.23 19.36
CA LYS A 95 -8.04 -0.90 19.97
C LYS A 95 -7.25 0.18 19.22
N ASP A 96 -6.59 -0.16 18.11
CA ASP A 96 -5.76 0.76 17.32
C ASP A 96 -5.61 0.29 15.85
N LEU A 97 -4.96 1.14 15.01
CA LEU A 97 -4.73 0.85 13.60
C LEU A 97 -3.89 -0.41 13.34
N GLY A 98 -3.00 -0.79 14.27
CA GLY A 98 -2.25 -2.05 14.13
C GLY A 98 -3.17 -3.25 14.06
N GLY A 99 -4.20 -3.28 14.89
CA GLY A 99 -5.25 -4.31 14.84
C GLY A 99 -6.09 -4.25 13.56
N VAL A 100 -6.39 -3.04 13.05
CA VAL A 100 -7.06 -2.88 11.75
C VAL A 100 -6.23 -3.50 10.62
N TYR A 101 -4.91 -3.35 10.66
CA TYR A 101 -4.01 -3.92 9.64
C TYR A 101 -3.97 -5.44 9.70
N ILE A 102 -3.99 -6.02 10.91
CA ILE A 102 -4.14 -7.47 11.10
C ILE A 102 -5.47 -7.96 10.50
N TYR A 103 -6.57 -7.26 10.82
CA TYR A 103 -7.87 -7.59 10.23
C TYR A 103 -7.83 -7.56 8.69
N MET A 104 -7.22 -6.53 8.11
CA MET A 104 -7.08 -6.43 6.65
C MET A 104 -6.26 -7.58 6.07
N LEU A 105 -5.17 -7.97 6.74
CA LEU A 105 -4.34 -9.11 6.33
C LEU A 105 -5.14 -10.41 6.29
N GLU A 106 -5.99 -10.63 7.28
CA GLU A 106 -6.78 -11.87 7.41
C GLU A 106 -8.05 -11.89 6.54
N ALA A 107 -8.79 -10.79 6.54
CA ALA A 107 -10.09 -10.73 5.88
C ALA A 107 -10.00 -10.52 4.35
N HIS A 108 -8.90 -9.92 3.85
CA HIS A 108 -8.75 -9.55 2.45
C HIS A 108 -7.66 -10.34 1.69
N GLN A 109 -7.42 -11.58 2.09
CA GLN A 109 -6.39 -12.46 1.50
C GLN A 109 -6.53 -12.59 -0.03
N LYS A 110 -7.75 -12.71 -0.54
CA LYS A 110 -8.02 -12.82 -2.00
C LYS A 110 -7.63 -11.54 -2.75
N GLN A 111 -7.93 -10.39 -2.16
CA GLN A 111 -7.61 -9.09 -2.74
C GLN A 111 -6.10 -8.82 -2.69
N ILE A 112 -5.43 -9.16 -1.58
CA ILE A 112 -3.98 -9.09 -1.46
C ILE A 112 -3.32 -9.99 -2.50
N LYS A 113 -3.79 -11.25 -2.64
CA LYS A 113 -3.32 -12.14 -3.70
C LYS A 113 -3.48 -11.51 -5.08
N ALA A 114 -4.65 -10.95 -5.39
CA ALA A 114 -4.90 -10.31 -6.68
C ALA A 114 -3.93 -9.13 -6.96
N VAL A 115 -3.57 -8.34 -5.94
CA VAL A 115 -2.53 -7.29 -6.07
C VAL A 115 -1.18 -7.91 -6.43
N PHE A 116 -0.79 -8.97 -5.76
CA PHE A 116 0.50 -9.64 -6.03
C PHE A 116 0.49 -10.41 -7.36
N ASP A 117 -0.65 -10.95 -7.80
CA ASP A 117 -0.79 -11.52 -9.16
C ASP A 117 -0.50 -10.45 -10.22
N ILE A 118 -0.97 -9.20 -10.03
CA ILE A 118 -0.64 -8.08 -10.94
C ILE A 118 0.86 -7.76 -10.89
N PHE A 119 1.49 -7.72 -9.72
CA PHE A 119 2.94 -7.53 -9.64
C PHE A 119 3.69 -8.61 -10.41
N LYS A 120 3.23 -9.86 -10.35
CA LYS A 120 3.79 -10.97 -11.12
C LYS A 120 3.63 -10.80 -12.64
N ASP A 121 2.48 -10.29 -13.08
CA ASP A 121 2.21 -10.09 -14.52
C ASP A 121 3.00 -8.90 -15.08
N HIS A 122 3.51 -7.99 -14.23
CA HIS A 122 4.18 -6.74 -14.60
C HIS A 122 5.59 -6.59 -14.00
N LEU A 123 6.39 -7.67 -14.03
CA LEU A 123 7.73 -7.75 -13.39
C LEU A 123 8.74 -6.70 -13.89
N TYR A 124 8.53 -6.11 -15.06
CA TYR A 124 9.50 -5.19 -15.69
C TYR A 124 8.96 -3.79 -15.92
N GLU A 125 7.78 -3.52 -15.41
CA GLU A 125 7.10 -2.23 -15.57
C GLU A 125 7.06 -1.46 -14.25
N GLY A 126 6.92 -0.15 -14.33
CA GLY A 126 6.64 0.67 -13.16
C GLY A 126 5.18 0.53 -12.74
N VAL A 127 4.94 0.03 -11.54
CA VAL A 127 3.60 -0.15 -10.97
C VAL A 127 3.37 0.86 -9.87
N LEU A 128 2.36 1.72 -10.03
CA LEU A 128 1.91 2.62 -8.99
C LEU A 128 0.69 2.02 -8.31
N PHE A 129 0.70 1.90 -7.00
CA PHE A 129 -0.47 1.47 -6.24
C PHE A 129 -0.85 2.51 -5.18
N HIS A 130 -2.15 2.71 -5.00
CA HIS A 130 -2.66 3.78 -4.14
C HIS A 130 -3.97 3.40 -3.46
N CYS A 131 -4.28 4.11 -2.38
CA CYS A 131 -5.62 4.18 -1.80
C CYS A 131 -6.04 5.66 -1.69
N SER A 132 -6.81 6.05 -0.70
CA SER A 132 -7.20 7.47 -0.51
C SER A 132 -6.03 8.32 -0.02
N ALA A 133 -5.47 8.02 1.16
CA ALA A 133 -4.32 8.72 1.74
C ALA A 133 -2.96 8.11 1.39
N GLY A 134 -2.93 6.94 0.74
CA GLY A 134 -1.69 6.20 0.49
C GLY A 134 -1.00 5.71 1.77
N LYS A 135 -1.74 5.56 2.88
CA LYS A 135 -1.21 5.23 4.21
C LYS A 135 -1.49 3.79 4.58
N ASP A 136 -2.76 3.41 4.76
CA ASP A 136 -3.17 2.16 5.39
C ASP A 136 -3.13 0.96 4.41
N ARG A 137 -4.07 0.88 3.47
CA ARG A 137 -4.12 -0.18 2.42
C ARG A 137 -2.83 -0.24 1.63
N THR A 138 -2.38 0.90 1.18
CA THR A 138 -1.09 1.07 0.48
C THR A 138 0.08 0.71 1.39
N GLY A 139 0.03 1.04 2.67
CA GLY A 139 1.06 0.73 3.66
C GLY A 139 1.23 -0.77 3.88
N ILE A 140 0.13 -1.54 3.95
CA ILE A 140 0.17 -2.99 4.08
C ILE A 140 0.83 -3.65 2.84
N ILE A 141 0.43 -3.25 1.65
CA ILE A 141 1.03 -3.77 0.41
C ILE A 141 2.51 -3.41 0.33
N SER A 142 2.90 -2.16 0.69
CA SER A 142 4.31 -1.74 0.73
C SER A 142 5.11 -2.56 1.73
N ALA A 143 4.56 -2.80 2.93
CA ALA A 143 5.23 -3.59 3.96
C ALA A 143 5.46 -5.04 3.53
N LEU A 144 4.46 -5.67 2.89
CA LEU A 144 4.61 -7.02 2.35
C LEU A 144 5.67 -7.09 1.23
N LEU A 145 5.73 -6.10 0.33
CA LEU A 145 6.75 -6.02 -0.73
C LEU A 145 8.16 -5.83 -0.15
N LEU A 146 8.34 -4.90 0.78
CA LEU A 146 9.64 -4.60 1.38
C LEU A 146 10.13 -5.76 2.26
N GLU A 147 9.23 -6.43 3.00
CA GLU A 147 9.57 -7.62 3.78
C GLU A 147 9.92 -8.80 2.87
N LEU A 148 9.19 -9.00 1.76
CA LEU A 148 9.50 -10.01 0.74
C LEU A 148 10.88 -9.76 0.11
N ALA A 149 11.24 -8.50 -0.16
CA ALA A 149 12.56 -8.11 -0.65
C ALA A 149 13.68 -8.36 0.39
N GLY A 150 13.33 -8.54 1.66
CA GLY A 150 14.28 -8.74 2.76
C GLY A 150 14.81 -7.43 3.36
N CYS A 151 14.08 -6.33 3.25
CA CYS A 151 14.44 -5.06 3.86
C CYS A 151 14.42 -5.14 5.38
N HIS A 152 15.16 -4.23 6.03
CA HIS A 152 15.17 -4.14 7.48
C HIS A 152 13.87 -3.55 8.02
N ASP A 153 13.43 -4.02 9.20
CA ASP A 153 12.19 -3.57 9.84
C ASP A 153 12.15 -2.06 10.03
N HIS A 154 13.26 -1.46 10.43
CA HIS A 154 13.32 -0.02 10.64
C HIS A 154 13.03 0.78 9.37
N ASP A 155 13.40 0.26 8.20
CA ASP A 155 13.11 0.90 6.92
C ASP A 155 11.63 0.73 6.53
N ILE A 156 11.06 -0.46 6.74
CA ILE A 156 9.63 -0.71 6.51
C ILE A 156 8.77 0.19 7.40
N VAL A 157 9.11 0.26 8.68
CA VAL A 157 8.40 1.09 9.66
C VAL A 157 8.57 2.58 9.37
N LYS A 158 9.78 2.99 8.96
CA LYS A 158 10.08 4.37 8.56
C LYS A 158 9.27 4.77 7.33
N ASP A 159 9.29 3.95 6.28
CA ASP A 159 8.49 4.20 5.07
C ASP A 159 7.01 4.42 5.41
N TYR A 160 6.42 3.55 6.22
CA TYR A 160 5.05 3.72 6.67
C TYR A 160 4.84 5.04 7.42
N SER A 161 5.72 5.36 8.36
CA SER A 161 5.60 6.51 9.26
C SER A 161 5.69 7.85 8.53
N GLU A 162 6.43 7.93 7.43
CA GLU A 162 6.53 9.12 6.58
C GLU A 162 5.16 9.57 6.03
N SER A 163 4.18 8.69 6.00
CA SER A 163 2.83 8.99 5.50
C SER A 163 2.15 10.12 6.28
N TYR A 164 2.44 10.29 7.57
CA TYR A 164 1.90 11.38 8.38
C TYR A 164 2.41 12.74 7.89
N ALA A 165 3.72 12.87 7.76
CA ALA A 165 4.34 14.11 7.29
C ALA A 165 3.95 14.43 5.83
N ASN A 166 3.92 13.41 4.97
CA ASN A 166 3.57 13.55 3.57
C ASN A 166 2.10 13.94 3.31
N ASN A 167 1.22 13.68 4.28
CA ASN A 167 -0.21 14.04 4.24
C ASN A 167 -0.56 15.21 5.17
N HIS A 168 0.42 15.92 5.71
CA HIS A 168 0.21 16.94 6.74
C HIS A 168 -0.89 17.95 6.39
N GLU A 169 -0.90 18.51 5.17
CA GLU A 169 -1.90 19.49 4.73
C GLU A 169 -3.34 18.92 4.80
N ILE A 170 -3.52 17.66 4.41
CA ILE A 170 -4.82 16.97 4.43
C ILE A 170 -5.22 16.64 5.88
N ILE A 171 -4.27 16.18 6.67
CA ILE A 171 -4.50 15.80 8.07
C ILE A 171 -4.93 17.01 8.90
N GLU A 172 -4.27 18.16 8.76
CA GLU A 172 -4.64 19.38 9.49
C GLU A 172 -6.05 19.85 9.12
N ALA A 173 -6.42 19.80 7.83
CA ALA A 173 -7.77 20.14 7.40
C ALA A 173 -8.83 19.16 7.95
N LEU A 174 -8.51 17.88 8.10
CA LEU A 174 -9.44 16.88 8.65
C LEU A 174 -9.58 17.00 10.17
N LYS A 175 -8.52 17.33 10.90
CA LYS A 175 -8.55 17.52 12.35
C LYS A 175 -9.55 18.58 12.79
N GLU A 176 -9.69 19.65 12.02
CA GLU A 176 -10.67 20.70 12.31
C GLU A 176 -12.14 20.20 12.26
N MET A 177 -12.38 19.05 11.62
CA MET A 177 -13.71 18.49 11.38
C MET A 177 -14.00 17.21 12.19
N MET A 178 -13.01 16.66 12.89
CA MET A 178 -13.08 15.35 13.56
C MET A 178 -12.98 15.51 15.08
N ASP A 179 -13.51 14.53 15.82
CA ASP A 179 -13.30 14.40 17.25
C ASP A 179 -11.95 13.73 17.60
N GLU A 180 -11.51 13.83 18.85
CA GLU A 180 -10.24 13.29 19.32
C GLU A 180 -10.11 11.76 19.10
N GLU A 181 -11.21 11.01 19.19
CA GLU A 181 -11.21 9.56 18.99
C GLU A 181 -10.88 9.24 17.52
N THR A 182 -11.52 9.94 16.60
CA THR A 182 -11.31 9.78 15.16
C THR A 182 -9.95 10.32 14.69
N GLU A 183 -9.43 11.37 15.34
CA GLU A 183 -8.11 11.94 15.07
C GLU A 183 -6.99 10.89 15.22
N SER A 184 -7.14 9.94 16.14
CA SER A 184 -6.16 8.86 16.33
C SER A 184 -5.92 8.01 15.08
N TYR A 185 -6.92 7.89 14.20
CA TYR A 185 -6.82 7.16 12.94
C TYR A 185 -6.07 7.93 11.83
N LEU A 186 -5.82 9.22 12.01
CA LEU A 186 -5.05 10.02 11.05
C LEU A 186 -3.54 9.82 11.19
N THR A 187 -3.07 9.29 12.31
CA THR A 187 -1.64 9.09 12.57
C THR A 187 -1.05 7.92 11.78
N SER A 188 0.26 7.94 11.55
CA SER A 188 1.04 6.79 11.06
C SER A 188 2.13 6.45 12.08
N SER A 189 1.71 6.16 13.32
CA SER A 189 2.62 5.78 14.39
C SER A 189 3.43 4.52 14.00
N PRO A 190 4.77 4.54 14.18
CA PRO A 190 5.63 3.38 13.94
C PRO A 190 5.10 2.09 14.59
N ARG A 191 4.49 2.22 15.76
CA ARG A 191 3.93 1.12 16.53
C ARG A 191 2.92 0.29 15.73
N TYR A 192 2.08 0.91 14.89
CA TYR A 192 1.05 0.18 14.15
C TYR A 192 1.65 -0.77 13.12
N MET A 193 2.68 -0.32 12.42
CA MET A 193 3.40 -1.16 11.46
C MET A 193 4.23 -2.25 12.18
N MET A 194 4.80 -1.95 13.35
CA MET A 194 5.49 -2.96 14.16
C MET A 194 4.52 -4.07 14.59
N ILE A 195 3.33 -3.74 15.09
CA ILE A 195 2.28 -4.72 15.45
C ILE A 195 1.93 -5.60 14.23
N PHE A 196 1.79 -5.01 13.05
CA PHE A 196 1.51 -5.73 11.81
C PHE A 196 2.63 -6.72 11.44
N LEU A 197 3.90 -6.27 11.47
CA LEU A 197 5.06 -7.11 11.15
C LEU A 197 5.26 -8.24 12.16
N ASP A 198 5.08 -7.96 13.45
CA ASP A 198 5.17 -8.96 14.51
C ASP A 198 4.10 -10.04 14.30
N TYR A 199 2.85 -9.65 14.05
CA TYR A 199 1.76 -10.57 13.75
C TYR A 199 2.05 -11.43 12.50
N LEU A 200 2.49 -10.79 11.40
CA LEU A 200 2.84 -11.48 10.16
C LEU A 200 3.87 -12.59 10.41
N ARG A 201 4.91 -12.30 11.19
CA ARG A 201 5.97 -13.26 11.52
C ARG A 201 5.54 -14.31 12.49
N GLU A 202 4.79 -13.96 13.52
CA GLU A 202 4.32 -14.91 14.53
C GLU A 202 3.37 -15.96 13.92
N HIS A 203 2.50 -15.56 12.99
CA HIS A 203 1.46 -16.42 12.43
C HIS A 203 1.86 -17.11 11.12
N TYR A 204 2.67 -16.46 10.30
CA TYR A 204 3.04 -16.96 8.97
C TYR A 204 4.56 -17.15 8.80
N GLY A 205 5.37 -16.55 9.64
CA GLY A 205 6.83 -16.63 9.57
C GLY A 205 7.47 -15.54 8.70
N SER A 206 6.85 -15.17 7.57
CA SER A 206 7.34 -14.14 6.65
C SER A 206 6.26 -13.72 5.65
N ALA A 207 6.49 -12.62 4.91
CA ALA A 207 5.63 -12.26 3.77
C ALA A 207 5.66 -13.34 2.67
N LYS A 208 6.80 -13.96 2.41
CA LYS A 208 6.90 -15.10 1.47
C LYS A 208 5.96 -16.23 1.88
N ALA A 209 5.99 -16.64 3.13
CA ALA A 209 5.14 -17.72 3.64
C ALA A 209 3.65 -17.34 3.67
N TYR A 210 3.35 -16.06 3.98
CA TYR A 210 1.99 -15.54 3.89
C TYR A 210 1.46 -15.55 2.45
N LEU A 211 2.22 -15.07 1.48
CA LEU A 211 1.82 -15.08 0.06
C LEU A 211 1.60 -16.50 -0.47
N TYR A 212 2.45 -17.45 -0.04
CA TYR A 212 2.25 -18.86 -0.33
C TYR A 212 0.97 -19.40 0.32
N HIS A 213 0.71 -19.05 1.59
CA HIS A 213 -0.50 -19.44 2.32
C HIS A 213 -1.78 -18.96 1.61
N ILE A 214 -1.80 -17.76 1.07
CA ILE A 214 -2.96 -17.21 0.36
C ILE A 214 -3.07 -17.69 -1.09
N GLY A 215 -2.21 -18.62 -1.52
CA GLY A 215 -2.33 -19.38 -2.77
C GLY A 215 -1.50 -18.87 -3.95
N MET A 216 -0.42 -18.15 -3.71
CA MET A 216 0.60 -17.89 -4.75
C MET A 216 1.56 -19.07 -4.86
N SER A 217 2.13 -19.30 -6.03
CA SER A 217 3.22 -20.29 -6.18
C SER A 217 4.55 -19.73 -5.65
N GLU A 218 5.45 -20.64 -5.22
CA GLU A 218 6.80 -20.22 -4.81
C GLU A 218 7.57 -19.55 -5.94
N GLU A 219 7.38 -19.98 -7.17
CA GLU A 219 7.99 -19.41 -8.38
C GLU A 219 7.53 -17.97 -8.59
N ASP A 220 6.22 -17.72 -8.54
CA ASP A 220 5.67 -16.37 -8.71
C ASP A 220 6.16 -15.39 -7.63
N ILE A 221 6.20 -15.86 -6.38
CA ILE A 221 6.70 -15.07 -5.24
C ILE A 221 8.18 -14.72 -5.44
N GLU A 222 8.98 -15.70 -5.86
CA GLU A 222 10.40 -15.49 -6.10
C GLU A 222 10.64 -14.56 -7.28
N ASP A 223 9.88 -14.68 -8.36
CA ASP A 223 9.96 -13.78 -9.52
C ASP A 223 9.69 -12.32 -9.13
N ILE A 224 8.66 -12.07 -8.30
CA ILE A 224 8.38 -10.74 -7.76
C ILE A 224 9.57 -10.23 -6.94
N LYS A 225 10.12 -11.05 -6.02
CA LYS A 225 11.30 -10.68 -5.23
C LYS A 225 12.47 -10.32 -6.13
N GLN A 226 12.81 -11.20 -7.07
CA GLN A 226 13.98 -11.01 -7.96
C GLN A 226 13.83 -9.82 -8.91
N SER A 227 12.62 -9.50 -9.34
CA SER A 227 12.37 -8.30 -10.15
C SER A 227 12.59 -7.00 -9.39
N PHE A 228 12.45 -7.05 -8.06
CA PHE A 228 12.47 -5.87 -7.18
C PHE A 228 13.83 -5.59 -6.51
N ILE A 229 14.77 -6.53 -6.54
CA ILE A 229 16.12 -6.36 -5.95
C ILE A 229 17.22 -6.28 -7.00
N ILE A 230 18.30 -5.56 -6.71
CA ILE A 230 19.51 -5.38 -7.54
C ILE A 230 20.77 -5.48 -6.69
#